data_f8fed346e5371691c45f855ee44164b6
#
_entry.id   f8fed346e5371691c45f855ee44164b6
#
_cell.length_a   1.000
_cell.length_b   1.000
_cell.length_c   1.000
_cell.angle_alpha   90.00
_cell.angle_beta   90.00
_cell.angle_gamma   90.00
#
_symmetry.space_group_name_H-M   'P 1'
#
loop_
_entity.id
_entity.type
_entity.pdbx_description
1 polymer ?
#
loop_
_entity_poly.entity_id
_entity_poly.type
_entity_poly.pdbx_seq_one_letter_code
_entity_poly.pdbx_strand_id
1 'polypeptide(L)'
;MVPPSLTLPRKGGGNRNSAAKKRKPAILRADSPPGDAMLRISRDLTIDEDDIEISFVRASGPGGQNVNKVSTAAQLRFDTSKITLPADAAMRLARLAGSRMTKDGVIVIQAYRFRSQERNRADAIDRLTELLSEAMERPIPRRPTKPTYGSKQRRLEGKKRRSDIKAKRGGPGFED
;
A
#
# COMPACT_ATOMS: atom_id res chain seq x y z
N MET A 1 39.14 -2.30 -56.92
CA MET A 1 37.67 -2.16 -56.88
C MET A 1 37.13 -3.09 -55.82
N VAL A 2 36.81 -2.55 -54.65
CA VAL A 2 36.28 -3.30 -53.49
C VAL A 2 34.82 -2.92 -53.35
N PRO A 3 33.85 -3.85 -53.28
CA PRO A 3 32.45 -3.51 -53.11
C PRO A 3 32.12 -3.11 -51.65
N PRO A 4 31.15 -2.22 -51.43
CA PRO A 4 30.79 -1.73 -50.12
C PRO A 4 29.99 -2.76 -49.31
N SER A 5 30.38 -2.89 -48.04
CA SER A 5 29.75 -3.72 -47.01
C SER A 5 28.35 -3.19 -46.64
N LEU A 6 27.32 -3.99 -46.80
CA LEU A 6 25.96 -3.73 -46.36
C LEU A 6 25.83 -3.96 -44.85
N THR A 7 25.75 -2.87 -44.10
CA THR A 7 25.49 -2.89 -42.67
C THR A 7 23.97 -2.98 -42.42
N LEU A 8 23.49 -4.10 -41.93
CA LEU A 8 22.10 -4.29 -41.48
C LEU A 8 21.83 -3.54 -40.16
N PRO A 9 20.68 -2.87 -40.01
CA PRO A 9 20.34 -2.20 -38.75
C PRO A 9 19.94 -3.22 -37.68
N ARG A 10 20.60 -3.12 -36.52
CA ARG A 10 20.24 -3.85 -35.29
C ARG A 10 18.85 -3.39 -34.81
N LYS A 11 17.89 -4.31 -34.74
CA LYS A 11 16.61 -4.14 -34.03
C LYS A 11 16.88 -3.94 -32.53
N GLY A 12 16.78 -2.69 -32.07
CA GLY A 12 16.76 -2.36 -30.67
C GLY A 12 15.49 -2.86 -30.03
N GLY A 13 15.59 -3.89 -29.17
CA GLY A 13 14.53 -4.34 -28.29
C GLY A 13 14.26 -3.30 -27.20
N GLY A 14 13.29 -2.42 -27.44
CA GLY A 14 12.82 -1.48 -26.44
C GLY A 14 12.03 -2.21 -25.35
N ASN A 15 12.69 -2.44 -24.23
CA ASN A 15 12.05 -2.88 -23.01
C ASN A 15 11.24 -1.72 -22.43
N ARG A 16 9.95 -1.64 -22.79
CA ARG A 16 9.00 -0.70 -22.20
C ARG A 16 8.41 -1.29 -20.92
N ASN A 17 9.22 -1.42 -19.89
CA ASN A 17 8.74 -1.46 -18.51
C ASN A 17 8.39 -0.02 -18.10
N SER A 18 7.29 0.47 -18.58
CA SER A 18 6.63 1.65 -18.05
C SER A 18 5.96 1.25 -16.72
N ALA A 19 6.75 1.26 -15.66
CA ALA A 19 6.22 1.29 -14.31
C ALA A 19 5.38 2.56 -14.21
N ALA A 20 4.07 2.40 -14.28
CA ALA A 20 3.12 3.47 -14.03
C ALA A 20 3.36 3.97 -12.60
N LYS A 21 4.12 5.05 -12.48
CA LYS A 21 4.34 5.79 -11.26
C LYS A 21 2.94 6.22 -10.79
N LYS A 22 2.40 5.54 -9.78
CA LYS A 22 1.16 5.95 -9.09
C LYS A 22 1.34 7.42 -8.69
N ARG A 23 0.71 8.33 -9.41
CA ARG A 23 0.67 9.74 -9.05
C ARG A 23 -0.07 9.82 -7.73
N LYS A 24 0.60 10.31 -6.69
CA LYS A 24 -0.06 10.66 -5.43
C LYS A 24 -1.21 11.60 -5.76
N PRO A 25 -2.42 11.38 -5.20
CA PRO A 25 -3.50 12.33 -5.39
C PRO A 25 -3.02 13.70 -4.90
N ALA A 26 -3.07 14.69 -5.78
CA ALA A 26 -2.78 16.07 -5.42
C ALA A 26 -3.91 16.51 -4.48
N ILE A 27 -3.57 16.86 -3.25
CA ILE A 27 -4.47 17.50 -2.31
C ILE A 27 -4.77 18.87 -2.90
N LEU A 28 -5.89 18.97 -3.61
CA LEU A 28 -6.45 20.25 -4.03
C LEU A 28 -7.01 20.92 -2.76
N ARG A 29 -6.18 21.75 -2.13
CA ARG A 29 -6.71 22.75 -1.20
C ARG A 29 -7.58 23.67 -2.03
N ALA A 30 -8.90 23.51 -1.93
CA ALA A 30 -9.81 24.54 -2.37
C ALA A 30 -9.56 25.75 -1.48
N ASP A 31 -9.37 26.93 -2.07
CA ASP A 31 -9.39 28.21 -1.38
C ASP A 31 -10.81 28.41 -0.81
N SER A 32 -11.03 27.91 0.40
CA SER A 32 -12.26 28.08 1.15
C SER A 32 -12.07 29.23 2.13
N PRO A 33 -13.09 30.07 2.34
CA PRO A 33 -13.04 31.14 3.32
C PRO A 33 -12.81 30.59 4.73
N PRO A 34 -12.25 31.36 5.68
CA PRO A 34 -12.01 30.90 7.04
C PRO A 34 -13.35 30.60 7.73
N GLY A 35 -13.64 29.32 7.89
CA GLY A 35 -14.88 28.79 8.48
C GLY A 35 -15.26 27.40 8.02
N ASP A 36 -14.87 26.97 6.82
CA ASP A 36 -15.20 25.65 6.26
C ASP A 36 -13.92 25.04 5.63
N ALA A 37 -13.01 24.58 6.45
CA ALA A 37 -11.83 23.86 5.96
C ALA A 37 -12.22 22.42 5.60
N MET A 38 -12.90 22.27 4.46
CA MET A 38 -13.30 20.96 3.94
C MET A 38 -12.12 20.26 3.26
N LEU A 39 -11.75 19.10 3.78
CA LEU A 39 -10.75 18.22 3.21
C LEU A 39 -11.38 17.32 2.15
N ARG A 40 -11.13 17.56 0.88
CA ARG A 40 -11.64 16.73 -0.21
C ARG A 40 -10.77 15.49 -0.40
N ILE A 41 -11.32 14.31 -0.13
CA ILE A 41 -10.64 13.02 -0.23
C ILE A 41 -10.81 12.43 -1.63
N SER A 42 -12.04 12.40 -2.13
CA SER A 42 -12.38 11.91 -3.47
C SER A 42 -13.46 12.79 -4.11
N ARG A 43 -14.00 12.37 -5.29
CA ARG A 43 -15.11 13.07 -5.91
C ARG A 43 -16.38 13.06 -5.03
N ASP A 44 -16.57 11.97 -4.29
CA ASP A 44 -17.81 11.66 -3.55
C ASP A 44 -17.61 11.71 -2.03
N LEU A 45 -16.41 12.04 -1.55
CA LEU A 45 -16.11 12.09 -0.13
C LEU A 45 -15.35 13.38 0.24
N THR A 46 -15.98 14.15 1.10
CA THR A 46 -15.40 15.34 1.73
C THR A 46 -15.53 15.19 3.24
N ILE A 47 -14.56 15.66 3.98
CA ILE A 47 -14.51 15.62 5.45
C ILE A 47 -14.30 17.05 5.94
N ASP A 48 -14.97 17.39 7.03
CA ASP A 48 -14.70 18.63 7.75
C ASP A 48 -13.43 18.46 8.59
N GLU A 49 -12.54 19.47 8.59
CA GLU A 49 -11.36 19.45 9.47
C GLU A 49 -11.76 19.44 10.95
N ASP A 50 -12.93 19.98 11.31
CA ASP A 50 -13.47 19.99 12.67
C ASP A 50 -13.85 18.60 13.17
N ASP A 51 -14.05 17.64 12.27
CA ASP A 51 -14.29 16.24 12.59
C ASP A 51 -13.00 15.47 12.94
N ILE A 52 -11.85 16.11 12.76
CA ILE A 52 -10.54 15.52 13.00
C ILE A 52 -9.96 16.05 14.32
N GLU A 53 -9.92 15.21 15.33
CA GLU A 53 -9.27 15.54 16.60
C GLU A 53 -7.76 15.31 16.50
N ILE A 54 -6.95 16.34 16.75
CA ILE A 54 -5.48 16.23 16.76
C ILE A 54 -4.95 16.62 18.12
N SER A 55 -4.25 15.71 18.77
CA SER A 55 -3.53 15.93 20.02
C SER A 55 -2.02 15.72 19.81
N PHE A 56 -1.21 16.47 20.56
CA PHE A 56 0.24 16.31 20.52
C PHE A 56 0.74 15.55 21.74
N VAL A 57 1.40 14.42 21.46
CA VAL A 57 1.91 13.50 22.47
C VAL A 57 3.44 13.41 22.38
N ARG A 58 4.07 12.93 23.46
CA ARG A 58 5.50 12.64 23.42
C ARG A 58 5.73 11.42 22.53
N ALA A 59 6.69 11.54 21.61
CA ALA A 59 7.08 10.39 20.79
C ALA A 59 7.75 9.34 21.66
N SER A 60 7.26 8.10 21.62
CA SER A 60 7.93 6.95 22.24
C SER A 60 8.91 6.36 21.20
N GLY A 61 10.20 6.34 21.52
CA GLY A 61 11.20 5.72 20.63
C GLY A 61 12.62 5.90 21.15
N PRO A 62 13.59 5.12 20.65
CA PRO A 62 15.01 5.29 20.95
C PRO A 62 15.50 6.59 20.33
N GLY A 63 15.39 7.69 21.06
CA GLY A 63 15.83 9.03 20.65
C GLY A 63 16.61 9.70 21.75
N GLY A 64 17.48 10.67 21.37
CA GLY A 64 18.26 11.46 22.32
C GLY A 64 17.38 12.32 23.23
N GLN A 65 18.00 13.03 24.20
CA GLN A 65 17.35 13.77 25.28
C GLN A 65 16.21 14.72 24.85
N ASN A 66 16.22 15.23 23.60
CA ASN A 66 15.16 16.12 23.11
C ASN A 66 13.85 15.41 22.76
N VAL A 67 13.88 14.13 22.36
CA VAL A 67 12.68 13.36 21.99
C VAL A 67 11.76 13.16 23.20
N ASN A 68 12.35 13.02 24.39
CA ASN A 68 11.60 12.79 25.62
C ASN A 68 11.07 14.09 26.27
N LYS A 69 11.52 15.27 25.84
CA LYS A 69 11.13 16.55 26.43
C LYS A 69 10.08 17.30 25.61
N VAL A 70 9.94 17.05 24.33
CA VAL A 70 9.07 17.80 23.43
C VAL A 70 7.96 16.92 22.86
N SER A 71 6.70 17.33 23.06
CA SER A 71 5.52 16.64 22.51
C SER A 71 5.32 17.04 21.05
N THR A 72 6.12 16.48 20.14
CA THR A 72 6.03 16.79 18.70
C THR A 72 5.26 15.74 17.90
N ALA A 73 4.97 14.57 18.46
CA ALA A 73 4.19 13.57 17.79
C ALA A 73 2.72 13.96 17.74
N ALA A 74 2.13 13.96 16.56
CA ALA A 74 0.71 14.20 16.36
C ALA A 74 -0.05 12.86 16.45
N GLN A 75 -1.07 12.81 17.29
CA GLN A 75 -2.06 11.73 17.36
C GLN A 75 -3.37 12.27 16.81
N LEU A 76 -3.77 11.76 15.66
CA LEU A 76 -5.03 12.06 14.99
C LEU A 76 -6.06 11.00 15.36
N ARG A 77 -7.28 11.43 15.70
CA ARG A 77 -8.45 10.59 15.94
C ARG A 77 -9.57 11.05 15.00
N PHE A 78 -10.16 10.13 14.28
CA PHE A 78 -11.24 10.38 13.34
C PHE A 78 -12.34 9.34 13.50
N ASP A 79 -13.54 9.80 13.76
CA ASP A 79 -14.73 8.93 13.87
C ASP A 79 -15.34 8.69 12.51
N THR A 80 -15.36 7.41 12.08
CA THR A 80 -15.93 7.04 10.78
C THR A 80 -17.45 7.15 10.71
N SER A 81 -18.15 7.27 11.83
CA SER A 81 -19.60 7.47 11.87
C SER A 81 -20.02 8.85 11.34
N LYS A 82 -19.11 9.83 11.33
CA LYS A 82 -19.35 11.18 10.84
C LYS A 82 -19.39 11.27 9.30
N ILE A 83 -18.96 10.24 8.61
CA ILE A 83 -18.97 10.18 7.14
C ILE A 83 -19.87 9.08 6.61
N THR A 84 -20.55 9.36 5.49
CA THR A 84 -21.36 8.36 4.80
C THR A 84 -20.49 7.57 3.82
N LEU A 85 -20.20 6.31 4.16
CA LEU A 85 -19.46 5.40 3.30
C LEU A 85 -20.38 4.30 2.74
N PRO A 86 -20.20 3.90 1.47
CA PRO A 86 -20.81 2.67 0.95
C PRO A 86 -20.35 1.46 1.80
N ALA A 87 -21.24 0.48 2.01
CA ALA A 87 -20.96 -0.67 2.88
C ALA A 87 -19.69 -1.44 2.47
N ASP A 88 -19.43 -1.56 1.17
CA ASP A 88 -18.22 -2.18 0.64
C ASP A 88 -16.94 -1.36 0.91
N ALA A 89 -17.06 -0.02 0.88
CA ALA A 89 -15.95 0.88 1.25
C ALA A 89 -15.67 0.83 2.76
N ALA A 90 -16.71 0.78 3.59
CA ALA A 90 -16.56 0.66 5.05
C ALA A 90 -15.85 -0.66 5.43
N MET A 91 -16.20 -1.77 4.81
CA MET A 91 -15.50 -3.05 5.02
C MET A 91 -14.03 -3.01 4.57
N ARG A 92 -13.75 -2.33 3.44
CA ARG A 92 -12.36 -2.14 2.98
C ARG A 92 -11.58 -1.26 3.95
N LEU A 93 -12.19 -0.17 4.40
CA LEU A 93 -11.60 0.75 5.36
C LEU A 93 -11.19 0.03 6.65
N ALA A 94 -12.08 -0.78 7.23
CA ALA A 94 -11.79 -1.57 8.42
C ALA A 94 -10.60 -2.52 8.21
N ARG A 95 -10.51 -3.13 7.01
CA ARG A 95 -9.42 -4.02 6.63
C ARG A 95 -8.08 -3.29 6.44
N LEU A 96 -8.10 -2.12 5.81
CA LEU A 96 -6.92 -1.28 5.56
C LEU A 96 -6.42 -0.60 6.84
N ALA A 97 -7.34 -0.14 7.68
CA ALA A 97 -7.00 0.46 8.96
C ALA A 97 -6.39 -0.58 9.92
N GLY A 98 -6.90 -1.81 9.94
CA GLY A 98 -6.41 -2.87 10.80
C GLY A 98 -6.38 -2.45 12.27
N SER A 99 -5.21 -2.55 12.93
CA SER A 99 -5.03 -2.18 14.35
C SER A 99 -5.19 -0.68 14.62
N ARG A 100 -5.24 0.17 13.60
CA ARG A 100 -5.47 1.61 13.74
C ARG A 100 -6.93 1.96 13.96
N MET A 101 -7.86 1.04 13.71
CA MET A 101 -9.28 1.23 13.97
C MET A 101 -9.66 0.62 15.30
N THR A 102 -10.31 1.39 16.15
CA THR A 102 -10.87 0.92 17.42
C THR A 102 -12.16 0.12 17.18
N LYS A 103 -12.63 -0.58 18.19
CA LYS A 103 -13.91 -1.32 18.12
C LYS A 103 -15.11 -0.39 17.89
N ASP A 104 -14.99 0.85 18.30
CA ASP A 104 -16.02 1.89 18.16
C ASP A 104 -16.01 2.58 16.79
N GLY A 105 -15.15 2.13 15.86
CA GLY A 105 -15.05 2.71 14.54
C GLY A 105 -14.21 3.99 14.45
N VAL A 106 -13.43 4.31 15.49
CA VAL A 106 -12.53 5.48 15.48
C VAL A 106 -11.17 5.08 14.92
N ILE A 107 -10.70 5.81 13.92
CA ILE A 107 -9.36 5.64 13.35
C ILE A 107 -8.37 6.48 14.15
N VAL A 108 -7.29 5.86 14.62
CA VAL A 108 -6.21 6.50 15.37
C VAL A 108 -4.91 6.41 14.57
N ILE A 109 -4.36 7.58 14.18
CA ILE A 109 -3.12 7.67 13.41
C ILE A 109 -2.09 8.43 14.24
N GLN A 110 -0.89 7.85 14.39
CA GLN A 110 0.24 8.53 15.03
C GLN A 110 1.28 8.93 13.98
N ALA A 111 1.67 10.20 13.98
CA ALA A 111 2.68 10.76 13.11
C ALA A 111 3.79 11.42 13.96
N TYR A 112 4.99 10.87 13.89
CA TYR A 112 6.18 11.31 14.64
C TYR A 112 7.43 11.38 13.77
N ARG A 113 7.26 11.38 12.45
CA ARG A 113 8.36 11.34 11.49
C ARG A 113 9.19 12.63 11.49
N PHE A 114 8.56 13.75 11.79
CA PHE A 114 9.21 15.05 11.73
C PHE A 114 9.46 15.62 13.14
N ARG A 115 10.39 16.59 13.22
CA ARG A 115 10.68 17.33 14.47
C ARG A 115 9.70 18.48 14.74
N SER A 116 8.86 18.85 13.77
CA SER A 116 7.89 19.94 13.85
C SER A 116 6.49 19.37 14.06
N GLN A 117 5.72 19.95 14.96
CA GLN A 117 4.32 19.62 15.22
C GLN A 117 3.46 19.79 13.96
N GLU A 118 3.63 20.92 13.25
CA GLU A 118 2.89 21.23 12.02
C GLU A 118 3.12 20.18 10.93
N ARG A 119 4.38 19.77 10.74
CA ARG A 119 4.69 18.70 9.76
C ARG A 119 4.14 17.36 10.15
N ASN A 120 4.12 17.02 11.44
CA ASN A 120 3.52 15.79 11.91
C ASN A 120 1.99 15.84 11.82
N ARG A 121 1.36 17.02 12.05
CA ARG A 121 -0.07 17.22 11.80
C ARG A 121 -0.39 16.99 10.31
N ALA A 122 0.34 17.60 9.41
CA ALA A 122 0.16 17.40 7.97
C ALA A 122 0.36 15.93 7.56
N ASP A 123 1.40 15.25 8.06
CA ASP A 123 1.66 13.83 7.78
C ASP A 123 0.51 12.92 8.32
N ALA A 124 -0.10 13.27 9.46
CA ALA A 124 -1.25 12.54 9.99
C ALA A 124 -2.49 12.69 9.10
N ILE A 125 -2.76 13.90 8.64
CA ILE A 125 -3.88 14.21 7.73
C ILE A 125 -3.65 13.53 6.37
N ASP A 126 -2.44 13.58 5.81
CA ASP A 126 -2.08 12.93 4.56
C ASP A 126 -2.32 11.41 4.63
N ARG A 127 -1.94 10.77 5.74
CA ARG A 127 -2.17 9.34 5.97
C ARG A 127 -3.65 8.99 6.10
N LEU A 128 -4.44 9.83 6.75
CA LEU A 128 -5.89 9.63 6.82
C LEU A 128 -6.51 9.73 5.42
N THR A 129 -6.13 10.75 4.66
CA THR A 129 -6.59 10.97 3.28
C THR A 129 -6.24 9.80 2.37
N GLU A 130 -5.00 9.30 2.45
CA GLU A 130 -4.54 8.15 1.67
C GLU A 130 -5.35 6.88 2.03
N LEU A 131 -5.56 6.64 3.33
CA LEU A 131 -6.33 5.49 3.82
C LEU A 131 -7.79 5.52 3.33
N LEU A 132 -8.44 6.68 3.41
CA LEU A 132 -9.83 6.84 2.97
C LEU A 132 -9.95 6.76 1.45
N SER A 133 -9.02 7.36 0.70
CA SER A 133 -9.00 7.29 -0.75
C SER A 133 -8.80 5.85 -1.25
N GLU A 134 -7.89 5.09 -0.63
CA GLU A 134 -7.67 3.68 -0.95
C GLU A 134 -8.91 2.81 -0.63
N ALA A 135 -9.64 3.14 0.46
CA ALA A 135 -10.88 2.47 0.80
C ALA A 135 -12.01 2.72 -0.21
N MET A 136 -12.04 3.90 -0.84
CA MET A 136 -13.02 4.23 -1.89
C MET A 136 -12.71 3.54 -3.22
N GLU A 137 -11.45 3.23 -3.50
CA GLU A 137 -11.08 2.51 -4.73
C GLU A 137 -11.57 1.06 -4.70
N ARG A 138 -12.35 0.66 -5.73
CA ARG A 138 -12.76 -0.73 -5.88
C ARG A 138 -11.63 -1.54 -6.49
N PRO A 139 -11.16 -2.61 -5.81
CA PRO A 139 -10.13 -3.46 -6.39
C PRO A 139 -10.67 -4.19 -7.62
N ILE A 140 -9.85 -4.22 -8.68
CA ILE A 140 -10.19 -5.00 -9.88
C ILE A 140 -10.13 -6.49 -9.52
N PRO A 141 -11.24 -7.25 -9.72
CA PRO A 141 -11.28 -8.67 -9.39
C PRO A 141 -10.25 -9.44 -10.23
N ARG A 142 -9.32 -10.11 -9.56
CA ARG A 142 -8.35 -10.96 -10.25
C ARG A 142 -9.04 -12.23 -10.73
N ARG A 143 -9.11 -12.41 -12.05
CA ARG A 143 -9.55 -13.69 -12.63
C ARG A 143 -8.44 -14.72 -12.42
N PRO A 144 -8.76 -15.94 -11.90
CA PRO A 144 -7.78 -17.00 -11.77
C PRO A 144 -7.25 -17.40 -13.16
N THR A 145 -5.94 -17.36 -13.33
CA THR A 145 -5.29 -17.77 -14.57
C THR A 145 -4.98 -19.25 -14.51
N LYS A 146 -5.20 -19.97 -15.63
CA LYS A 146 -4.80 -21.38 -15.74
C LYS A 146 -3.26 -21.45 -15.80
N PRO A 147 -2.65 -22.50 -15.17
CA PRO A 147 -1.20 -22.70 -15.28
C PRO A 147 -0.78 -22.87 -16.75
N THR A 148 0.33 -22.24 -17.12
CA THR A 148 0.87 -22.36 -18.48
C THR A 148 1.34 -23.79 -18.75
N TYR A 149 1.41 -24.17 -20.05
CA TYR A 149 1.89 -25.49 -20.47
C TYR A 149 3.29 -25.78 -19.90
N GLY A 150 4.21 -24.83 -19.99
CA GLY A 150 5.56 -24.98 -19.43
C GLY A 150 5.59 -25.13 -17.91
N SER A 151 4.64 -24.53 -17.17
CA SER A 151 4.49 -24.77 -15.73
C SER A 151 4.04 -26.21 -15.41
N LYS A 152 3.10 -26.73 -16.22
CA LYS A 152 2.65 -28.12 -16.09
C LYS A 152 3.79 -29.11 -16.39
N GLN A 153 4.55 -28.88 -17.45
CA GLN A 153 5.72 -29.68 -17.82
C GLN A 153 6.75 -29.71 -16.70
N ARG A 154 7.19 -28.56 -16.22
CA ARG A 154 8.16 -28.49 -15.11
C ARG A 154 7.69 -29.20 -13.86
N ARG A 155 6.40 -29.13 -13.55
CA ARG A 155 5.81 -29.86 -12.41
C ARG A 155 5.86 -31.38 -12.62
N LEU A 156 5.58 -31.85 -13.84
CA LEU A 156 5.63 -33.27 -14.18
C LEU A 156 7.06 -33.82 -14.17
N GLU A 157 8.02 -33.05 -14.74
CA GLU A 157 9.45 -33.42 -14.69
C GLU A 157 9.97 -33.47 -13.25
N GLY A 158 9.58 -32.51 -12.41
CA GLY A 158 9.92 -32.51 -10.99
C GLY A 158 9.33 -33.70 -10.24
N LYS A 159 8.10 -34.14 -10.59
CA LYS A 159 7.49 -35.36 -10.05
C LYS A 159 8.26 -36.61 -10.51
N LYS A 160 8.58 -36.71 -11.81
CA LYS A 160 9.33 -37.83 -12.36
C LYS A 160 10.69 -37.98 -11.70
N ARG A 161 11.45 -36.86 -11.62
CA ARG A 161 12.74 -36.86 -10.96
C ARG A 161 12.69 -37.32 -9.49
N ARG A 162 11.67 -36.89 -8.73
CA ARG A 162 11.47 -37.37 -7.34
C ARG A 162 11.07 -38.86 -7.29
N SER A 163 10.30 -39.34 -8.24
CA SER A 163 9.95 -40.77 -8.36
C SER A 163 11.15 -41.64 -8.62
N ASP A 164 12.04 -41.18 -9.56
CA ASP A 164 13.26 -41.90 -9.90
C ASP A 164 14.24 -41.94 -8.71
N ILE A 165 14.34 -40.86 -7.94
CA ILE A 165 15.15 -40.83 -6.71
C ILE A 165 14.58 -41.78 -5.66
N LYS A 166 13.22 -41.83 -5.50
CA LYS A 166 12.59 -42.78 -4.58
C LYS A 166 12.82 -44.24 -4.98
N ALA A 167 12.67 -44.56 -6.28
CA ALA A 167 12.93 -45.88 -6.79
C ALA A 167 14.37 -46.34 -6.54
N LYS A 168 15.33 -45.45 -6.67
CA LYS A 168 16.76 -45.76 -6.38
C LYS A 168 17.08 -45.89 -4.89
N ARG A 169 16.23 -45.40 -3.99
CA ARG A 169 16.40 -45.54 -2.53
C ARG A 169 15.90 -46.89 -1.99
N GLY A 170 15.00 -47.55 -2.70
CA GLY A 170 14.64 -48.94 -2.44
C GLY A 170 15.74 -49.85 -3.00
N GLY A 171 16.87 -49.92 -2.31
CA GLY A 171 17.91 -50.89 -2.64
C GLY A 171 17.38 -52.32 -2.55
N PRO A 172 18.06 -53.28 -3.22
CA PRO A 172 17.71 -54.71 -3.09
C PRO A 172 17.74 -55.06 -1.62
N GLY A 173 16.66 -55.70 -1.17
CA GLY A 173 16.57 -56.16 0.21
C GLY A 173 17.79 -57.00 0.57
N PHE A 174 18.31 -56.84 1.76
CA PHE A 174 19.18 -57.81 2.37
C PHE A 174 18.41 -59.15 2.36
N GLU A 175 18.78 -60.06 1.50
CA GLU A 175 18.48 -61.46 1.66
C GLU A 175 19.40 -61.99 2.73
N ASP A 176 18.85 -62.31 3.91
CA ASP A 176 19.49 -63.16 4.92
C ASP A 176 19.55 -64.60 4.44
#